data_56d0b538d57cf1ab46168e3072ed2e27
#
_entry.id   56d0b538d57cf1ab46168e3072ed2e27
#
_cell.length_a   1.000
_cell.length_b   1.000
_cell.length_c   1.000
_cell.angle_alpha   90.00
_cell.angle_beta   90.00
_cell.angle_gamma   90.00
#
_symmetry.space_group_name_H-M   'P 1'
#
loop_
_entity.id
_entity.type
_entity.pdbx_description
1 polymer ?
#
loop_
_entity_poly.entity_id
_entity_poly.type
_entity_poly.pdbx_seq_one_letter_code
_entity_poly.pdbx_strand_id
1 'polypeptide(L)' 'MRGDRERRDEIFEEWLSQLSEDEKSTVERGSPPKKLRRKFLAFCKTLSEEEQRAIIRSVFDEIFS' A
#
# COMPACT_ATOMS: atom_id res chain seq x y z
N MET A 1 5.32 16.25 14.61
CA MET A 1 6.18 15.20 14.26
C MET A 1 5.85 14.58 12.98
N ARG A 2 6.86 14.44 12.20
CA ARG A 2 6.66 13.87 10.93
C ARG A 2 7.17 12.48 10.94
N GLY A 3 6.62 11.54 10.87
CA GLY A 3 7.10 10.20 10.85
C GLY A 3 6.12 9.33 10.18
N ASP A 4 4.90 9.35 10.65
CA ASP A 4 3.92 8.38 10.19
C ASP A 4 3.54 8.57 8.73
N ARG A 5 3.33 9.80 8.30
CA ARG A 5 2.94 10.04 6.91
C ARG A 5 4.06 9.78 5.93
N GLU A 6 5.26 10.23 6.26
CA GLU A 6 6.42 10.00 5.41
C GLU A 6 6.72 8.52 5.31
N ARG A 7 6.68 7.83 6.45
CA ARG A 7 6.93 6.40 6.47
C ARG A 7 5.89 5.64 5.66
N ARG A 8 4.64 6.04 5.80
CA ARG A 8 3.56 5.44 5.04
C ARG A 8 3.77 5.59 3.54
N ASP A 9 4.14 6.79 3.11
CA ASP A 9 4.37 7.06 1.70
C ASP A 9 5.55 6.26 1.15
N GLU A 10 6.61 6.15 1.92
CA GLU A 10 7.77 5.35 1.53
C GLU A 10 7.39 3.90 1.34
N ILE A 11 6.65 3.34 2.28
CA ILE A 11 6.25 1.96 2.22
C ILE A 11 5.32 1.72 1.02
N PHE A 12 4.42 2.65 0.78
CA PHE A 12 3.50 2.55 -0.33
C PHE A 12 4.25 2.61 -1.67
N GLU A 13 5.19 3.51 -1.80
CA GLU A 13 6.00 3.61 -3.01
C GLU A 13 6.84 2.37 -3.23
N GLU A 14 7.37 1.80 -2.17
CA GLU A 14 8.13 0.57 -2.26
C GLU A 14 7.27 -0.56 -2.80
N TRP A 15 6.03 -0.64 -2.30
CA TRP A 15 5.10 -1.63 -2.81
C TRP A 15 4.79 -1.39 -4.28
N LEU A 16 4.53 -0.14 -4.66
CA LEU A 16 4.25 0.21 -6.05
C LEU A 16 5.39 -0.18 -6.98
N SER A 17 6.62 -0.04 -6.52
CA SER A 17 7.77 -0.37 -7.34
C SER A 17 7.87 -1.87 -7.64
N GLN A 18 7.19 -2.69 -6.86
CA GLN A 18 7.15 -4.14 -7.08
C GLN A 18 6.07 -4.54 -8.07
N LEU A 19 5.19 -3.62 -8.43
CA LEU A 19 4.10 -3.91 -9.34
C LEU A 19 4.51 -3.68 -10.78
N SER A 20 3.80 -4.33 -11.70
CA SER A 20 4.00 -4.08 -13.13
C SER A 20 3.39 -2.71 -13.46
N GLU A 21 3.73 -2.19 -14.62
CA GLU A 21 3.20 -0.89 -15.03
C GLU A 21 1.70 -0.87 -15.13
N ASP A 22 1.11 -1.96 -15.61
CA ASP A 22 -0.34 -2.07 -15.70
C ASP A 22 -0.98 -2.03 -14.32
N GLU A 23 -0.43 -2.77 -13.38
CA GLU A 23 -0.94 -2.80 -12.01
C GLU A 23 -0.80 -1.43 -11.35
N LYS A 24 0.34 -0.82 -11.52
CA LYS A 24 0.60 0.50 -10.97
C LYS A 24 -0.38 1.52 -11.53
N SER A 25 -0.68 1.44 -12.80
CA SER A 25 -1.65 2.30 -13.45
C SER A 25 -3.03 2.18 -12.84
N THR A 26 -3.47 0.96 -12.54
CA THR A 26 -4.79 0.76 -11.94
C THR A 26 -4.88 1.38 -10.55
N VAL A 27 -3.79 1.34 -9.80
CA VAL A 27 -3.75 1.97 -8.49
C VAL A 27 -3.84 3.49 -8.63
N GLU A 28 -3.11 4.06 -9.57
CA GLU A 28 -3.13 5.49 -9.82
C GLU A 28 -4.50 5.99 -10.26
N ARG A 29 -5.25 5.16 -10.96
CA ARG A 29 -6.61 5.49 -11.38
C ARG A 29 -7.62 5.39 -10.24
N GLY A 30 -7.22 4.81 -9.12
CA GLY A 30 -8.10 4.64 -8.00
C GLY A 30 -9.01 3.42 -8.10
N SER A 31 -8.74 2.51 -9.02
CA SER A 31 -9.55 1.31 -9.22
C SER A 31 -8.69 0.05 -9.30
N PRO A 32 -7.93 -0.26 -8.27
CA PRO A 32 -7.09 -1.45 -8.30
C PRO A 32 -7.93 -2.74 -8.24
N PRO A 33 -7.52 -3.78 -8.98
CA PRO A 33 -8.24 -5.05 -8.94
C PRO A 33 -8.02 -5.79 -7.61
N LYS A 34 -8.85 -6.76 -7.34
CA LYS A 34 -8.77 -7.54 -6.11
C LYS A 34 -7.42 -8.24 -5.94
N LYS A 35 -6.77 -8.59 -7.03
CA LYS A 35 -5.43 -9.18 -6.98
C LYS A 35 -4.46 -8.31 -6.20
N LEU A 36 -4.52 -7.01 -6.43
CA LEU A 36 -3.60 -6.08 -5.79
C LEU A 36 -3.86 -5.97 -4.31
N ARG A 37 -5.10 -6.14 -3.91
CA ARG A 37 -5.46 -6.15 -2.50
C ARG A 37 -4.70 -7.27 -1.79
N ARG A 38 -4.69 -8.46 -2.38
CA ARG A 38 -3.97 -9.60 -1.79
C ARG A 38 -2.47 -9.37 -1.79
N LYS A 39 -1.95 -8.81 -2.87
CA LYS A 39 -0.53 -8.51 -2.96
C LYS A 39 -0.12 -7.50 -1.90
N PHE A 40 -0.96 -6.50 -1.68
CA PHE A 40 -0.69 -5.49 -0.67
C PHE A 40 -0.69 -6.09 0.73
N LEU A 41 -1.65 -6.93 1.02
CA LEU A 41 -1.70 -7.60 2.33
C LEU A 41 -0.50 -8.51 2.56
N ALA A 42 -0.08 -9.22 1.53
CA ALA A 42 1.10 -10.05 1.61
C ALA A 42 2.36 -9.23 1.86
N PHE A 43 2.45 -8.09 1.20
CA PHE A 43 3.55 -7.16 1.41
C PHE A 43 3.54 -6.64 2.85
N CYS A 44 2.38 -6.29 3.37
CA CYS A 44 2.25 -5.77 4.73
C CYS A 44 2.72 -6.78 5.78
N LYS A 45 2.59 -8.06 5.50
CA LYS A 45 3.04 -9.09 6.43
C LYS A 45 4.55 -9.09 6.64
N THR A 46 5.29 -8.48 5.73
CA THR A 46 6.74 -8.38 5.87
C THR A 46 7.14 -7.19 6.74
N LEU A 47 6.20 -6.35 7.08
CA LEU A 47 6.44 -5.15 7.89
C LEU A 47 6.26 -5.46 9.37
N SER A 48 6.75 -4.55 10.22
CA SER A 48 6.54 -4.66 11.66
C SER A 48 5.05 -4.45 11.98
N GLU A 49 4.62 -4.89 13.16
CA GLU A 49 3.22 -4.74 13.54
C GLU A 49 2.75 -3.30 13.53
N GLU A 50 3.59 -2.41 14.02
CA GLU A 50 3.24 -0.99 14.04
C GLU A 50 3.06 -0.45 12.64
N GLU A 51 3.95 -0.81 11.74
CA GLU A 51 3.86 -0.36 10.36
C GLU A 51 2.65 -0.96 9.67
N GLN A 52 2.36 -2.22 9.93
CA GLN A 52 1.19 -2.87 9.38
C GLN A 52 -0.09 -2.14 9.77
N ARG A 53 -0.23 -1.82 11.05
CA ARG A 53 -1.41 -1.13 11.56
C ARG A 53 -1.58 0.24 10.92
N ALA A 54 -0.50 0.99 10.85
CA ALA A 54 -0.55 2.33 10.28
C ALA A 54 -0.96 2.29 8.82
N ILE A 55 -0.39 1.37 8.06
CA ILE A 55 -0.64 1.24 6.63
C ILE A 55 -2.07 0.76 6.37
N ILE A 56 -2.49 -0.28 7.07
CA ILE A 56 -3.81 -0.85 6.85
C ILE A 56 -4.89 0.17 7.16
N ARG A 57 -4.71 0.95 8.21
CA ARG A 57 -5.70 1.96 8.58
C ARG A 57 -5.79 3.12 7.60
N SER A 58 -4.66 3.56 7.08
CA SER A 58 -4.65 4.77 6.29
C SER A 58 -4.62 4.53 4.80
N VAL A 59 -3.76 3.64 4.33
CA VAL A 59 -3.60 3.43 2.90
C VAL A 59 -4.63 2.45 2.35
N PHE A 60 -4.86 1.38 3.09
CA PHE A 60 -5.77 0.33 2.64
C PHE A 60 -7.19 0.87 2.44
N ASP A 61 -7.68 1.64 3.39
CA ASP A 61 -9.01 2.22 3.29
C ASP A 61 -9.13 3.19 2.12
N GLU A 62 -8.11 3.97 1.86
CA GLU A 62 -8.13 4.92 0.76
C GLU A 62 -8.14 4.24 -0.59
N ILE A 63 -7.40 3.15 -0.73
CA ILE A 63 -7.24 2.49 -2.01
C ILE A 63 -8.32 1.46 -2.28
N PHE A 64 -8.71 0.71 -1.27
CA PHE A 64 -9.61 -0.42 -1.44
C PHE A 64 -10.98 -0.28 -0.78
N SER A 65 -11.31 0.90 -0.37
CA SER A 65 -12.61 1.16 0.29
C SER A 65 -13.81 1.10 -0.68
#